data_3f7afc15e7d71f92b4e577da13106f22
#
_entry.id   3f7afc15e7d71f92b4e577da13106f22
#
_cell.length_a   1.000
_cell.length_b   1.000
_cell.length_c   1.000
_cell.angle_alpha   90.00
_cell.angle_beta   90.00
_cell.angle_gamma   90.00
#
_symmetry.space_group_name_H-M   'P 1'
#
loop_
_entity.id
_entity.type
_entity.pdbx_description
1 polymer ?
#
loop_
_entity_poly.entity_id
_entity_poly.type
_entity_poly.pdbx_seq_one_letter_code
_entity_poly.pdbx_strand_id
1 'polypeptide(L)'
;PNKKFDVQCDNCSHYDKDTSTIINLDTQKALLKEIYNICDFTTKNGALKKPIISDNVTRILFIKLGAIGDVIRTTPLIEKYKNEYGDCHFSWITHSPQVVPKDEVDLVYKWNEASVSFLANQDFDIAINLDKDKEACMLLSHVDAKYKFGFIWKDGHINIATDKAEHKLITGLFDHISKENTKNYLEEIFEICHFK
;
A
#
# COMPACT_ATOMS: atom_id res chain seq x y z
N PRO A 1 35.45 -10.29 -12.66
CA PRO A 1 34.73 -10.42 -13.91
C PRO A 1 33.47 -9.54 -13.85
N ASN A 2 33.55 -8.39 -14.55
CA ASN A 2 32.44 -7.42 -14.62
C ASN A 2 31.27 -8.06 -15.38
N LYS A 3 30.18 -8.33 -14.71
CA LYS A 3 28.91 -8.65 -15.40
C LYS A 3 28.39 -7.37 -16.03
N LYS A 4 28.35 -7.35 -17.36
CA LYS A 4 27.69 -6.32 -18.14
C LYS A 4 26.18 -6.51 -18.03
N PHE A 5 25.47 -5.49 -17.59
CA PHE A 5 24.01 -5.45 -17.68
C PHE A 5 23.65 -4.58 -18.88
N ASP A 6 23.05 -5.20 -19.88
CA ASP A 6 22.46 -4.49 -21.01
C ASP A 6 21.06 -4.04 -20.58
N VAL A 7 20.89 -2.76 -20.26
CA VAL A 7 19.58 -2.17 -19.96
C VAL A 7 19.06 -1.53 -21.23
N GLN A 8 18.27 -2.25 -21.99
CA GLN A 8 17.50 -1.65 -23.09
C GLN A 8 16.30 -0.89 -22.52
N CYS A 9 16.37 0.43 -22.58
CA CYS A 9 15.28 1.31 -22.24
C CYS A 9 15.01 2.27 -23.40
N ASP A 10 14.04 1.95 -24.24
CA ASP A 10 13.74 2.70 -25.48
C ASP A 10 13.22 4.14 -25.23
N ASN A 11 12.84 4.49 -24.01
CA ASN A 11 12.30 5.80 -23.64
C ASN A 11 13.05 6.49 -22.48
N CYS A 12 14.25 6.05 -22.16
CA CYS A 12 15.05 6.68 -21.12
C CYS A 12 15.90 7.81 -21.73
N SER A 13 15.75 9.05 -21.24
CA SER A 13 16.55 10.21 -21.68
C SER A 13 18.07 10.05 -21.44
N HIS A 14 18.47 9.02 -20.72
CA HIS A 14 19.87 8.69 -20.42
C HIS A 14 20.40 7.51 -21.25
N TYR A 15 19.57 6.97 -22.18
CA TYR A 15 19.98 5.90 -23.08
C TYR A 15 20.50 6.52 -24.40
N ASP A 16 21.79 6.51 -24.58
CA ASP A 16 22.41 6.90 -25.84
C ASP A 16 22.62 5.63 -26.70
N LYS A 17 21.83 5.52 -27.78
CA LYS A 17 21.89 4.40 -28.71
C LYS A 17 23.21 4.31 -29.49
N ASP A 18 23.90 5.44 -29.61
CA ASP A 18 25.09 5.52 -30.46
C ASP A 18 26.41 5.25 -29.73
N THR A 19 26.41 5.32 -28.40
CA THR A 19 27.67 5.22 -27.65
C THR A 19 27.89 3.88 -26.94
N SER A 20 26.91 2.97 -26.91
CA SER A 20 27.02 1.71 -26.15
C SER A 20 27.74 1.87 -24.80
N THR A 21 27.50 3.03 -24.15
CA THR A 21 28.23 3.43 -22.96
C THR A 21 27.76 2.51 -21.82
N ILE A 22 28.65 1.62 -21.42
CA ILE A 22 28.47 0.81 -20.22
C ILE A 22 28.59 1.78 -19.05
N ILE A 23 27.43 2.23 -18.54
CA ILE A 23 27.39 2.96 -17.27
C ILE A 23 27.82 1.95 -16.22
N ASN A 24 28.92 2.23 -15.54
CA ASN A 24 29.38 1.33 -14.49
C ASN A 24 28.37 1.31 -13.33
N LEU A 25 28.41 0.26 -12.53
CA LEU A 25 27.45 0.04 -11.43
C LEU A 25 27.37 1.22 -10.44
N ASP A 26 28.48 1.92 -10.23
CA ASP A 26 28.55 3.05 -9.29
C ASP A 26 27.88 4.30 -9.87
N THR A 27 28.00 4.52 -11.18
CA THR A 27 27.28 5.58 -11.90
C THR A 27 25.78 5.30 -11.93
N GLN A 28 25.37 4.05 -12.13
CA GLN A 28 23.97 3.64 -12.06
C GLN A 28 23.40 3.84 -10.66
N LYS A 29 24.15 3.52 -9.61
CA LYS A 29 23.75 3.77 -8.20
C LYS A 29 23.62 5.26 -7.90
N ALA A 30 24.55 6.09 -8.39
CA ALA A 30 24.50 7.53 -8.21
C ALA A 30 23.26 8.13 -8.91
N LEU A 31 22.96 7.68 -10.13
CA LEU A 31 21.79 8.12 -10.89
C LEU A 31 20.48 7.71 -10.22
N LEU A 32 20.39 6.47 -9.72
CA LEU A 32 19.24 5.98 -8.97
C LEU A 32 19.06 6.75 -7.66
N LYS A 33 20.16 7.07 -6.98
CA LYS A 33 20.14 7.89 -5.76
C LYS A 33 19.63 9.30 -6.02
N GLU A 34 19.98 9.88 -7.17
CA GLU A 34 19.53 11.20 -7.61
C GLU A 34 18.06 11.21 -8.04
N ILE A 35 17.60 10.17 -8.75
CA ILE A 35 16.22 10.03 -9.24
C ILE A 35 15.24 9.73 -8.11
N TYR A 36 15.64 8.91 -7.14
CA TYR A 36 14.72 8.46 -6.08
C TYR A 36 14.90 9.18 -4.75
N ASN A 37 15.95 9.96 -4.57
CA ASN A 37 16.28 10.83 -3.42
C ASN A 37 15.99 10.22 -2.01
N ILE A 38 15.79 8.91 -1.92
CA ILE A 38 15.26 8.23 -0.74
C ILE A 38 16.00 6.92 -0.41
N CYS A 39 16.80 6.35 -1.35
CA CYS A 39 17.26 4.99 -1.15
C CYS A 39 18.77 4.86 -1.12
N ASP A 40 19.30 4.50 0.03
CA ASP A 40 20.63 3.94 0.14
C ASP A 40 20.60 2.48 -0.36
N PHE A 41 20.72 2.29 -1.70
CA PHE A 41 20.84 0.96 -2.26
C PHE A 41 22.23 0.39 -1.95
N THR A 42 22.36 -0.21 -0.77
CA THR A 42 23.54 -1.02 -0.49
C THR A 42 23.32 -2.40 -1.09
N THR A 43 24.07 -2.71 -2.14
CA THR A 43 24.11 -4.06 -2.68
C THR A 43 25.12 -4.89 -1.88
N LYS A 44 24.64 -5.86 -1.12
CA LYS A 44 25.46 -6.95 -0.62
C LYS A 44 25.15 -8.16 -1.49
N ASN A 45 26.14 -8.68 -2.23
CA ASN A 45 26.00 -9.83 -3.13
C ASN A 45 25.01 -9.62 -4.32
N GLY A 46 24.86 -8.38 -4.81
CA GLY A 46 24.01 -8.10 -5.99
C GLY A 46 22.52 -8.05 -5.71
N ALA A 47 22.07 -8.19 -4.48
CA ALA A 47 20.66 -8.01 -4.13
C ALA A 47 20.39 -6.54 -3.76
N LEU A 48 19.34 -5.96 -4.34
CA LEU A 48 18.82 -4.66 -3.91
C LEU A 48 18.27 -4.81 -2.49
N LYS A 49 18.84 -4.06 -1.55
CA LYS A 49 18.21 -3.94 -0.23
C LYS A 49 16.93 -3.11 -0.35
N LYS A 50 15.90 -3.50 0.38
CA LYS A 50 14.71 -2.68 0.60
C LYS A 50 15.14 -1.27 1.06
N PRO A 51 14.40 -0.21 0.68
CA PRO A 51 14.66 1.13 1.23
C PRO A 51 14.70 1.02 2.76
N ILE A 52 15.74 1.59 3.37
CA ILE A 52 15.88 1.64 4.82
C ILE A 52 14.90 2.72 5.30
N ILE A 53 13.66 2.32 5.52
CA ILE A 53 12.78 3.05 6.43
C ILE A 53 13.38 2.76 7.81
N SER A 54 13.60 3.78 8.63
CA SER A 54 14.19 3.58 9.96
C SER A 54 13.38 2.53 10.71
N ASP A 55 14.02 1.71 11.53
CA ASP A 55 13.38 0.61 12.28
C ASP A 55 12.25 1.09 13.22
N ASN A 56 12.10 2.41 13.38
CA ASN A 56 11.12 3.06 14.26
C ASN A 56 9.89 3.60 13.51
N VAL A 57 9.78 3.46 12.19
CA VAL A 57 8.63 3.97 11.40
C VAL A 57 7.62 2.85 11.19
N THR A 58 6.39 3.05 11.63
CA THR A 58 5.29 2.11 11.40
C THR A 58 4.83 2.14 9.95
N ARG A 59 4.95 1.03 9.23
CA ARG A 59 4.56 0.91 7.82
C ARG A 59 3.12 0.47 7.70
N ILE A 60 2.29 1.30 7.09
CA ILE A 60 0.83 1.09 7.02
C ILE A 60 0.37 1.06 5.56
N LEU A 61 -0.36 0.01 5.18
CA LEU A 61 -1.02 -0.11 3.88
C LEU A 61 -2.52 0.11 4.01
N PHE A 62 -3.06 1.08 3.26
CA PHE A 62 -4.49 1.24 3.03
C PHE A 62 -4.89 0.66 1.67
N ILE A 63 -5.85 -0.25 1.68
CA ILE A 63 -6.54 -0.76 0.49
C ILE A 63 -7.95 -0.20 0.50
N LYS A 64 -8.22 0.81 -0.34
CA LYS A 64 -9.53 1.43 -0.48
C LYS A 64 -9.75 1.79 -1.95
N LEU A 65 -10.48 0.94 -2.67
CA LEU A 65 -10.60 0.98 -4.13
C LEU A 65 -11.75 1.86 -4.58
N GLY A 66 -12.92 1.63 -3.98
CA GLY A 66 -14.20 2.09 -4.49
C GLY A 66 -14.68 3.38 -3.90
N ALA A 67 -15.66 3.92 -4.59
CA ALA A 67 -16.30 5.22 -4.58
C ALA A 67 -15.41 6.38 -4.07
N ILE A 68 -15.19 7.39 -4.91
CA ILE A 68 -14.33 8.55 -4.59
C ILE A 68 -14.68 9.14 -3.21
N GLY A 69 -15.97 9.28 -2.91
CA GLY A 69 -16.45 9.76 -1.61
C GLY A 69 -16.02 8.89 -0.43
N ASP A 70 -15.95 7.58 -0.62
CA ASP A 70 -15.52 6.65 0.43
C ASP A 70 -14.01 6.71 0.64
N VAL A 71 -13.23 6.88 -0.43
CA VAL A 71 -11.79 7.11 -0.32
C VAL A 71 -11.52 8.36 0.52
N ILE A 72 -12.20 9.48 0.22
CA ILE A 72 -12.07 10.74 0.97
C ILE A 72 -12.50 10.53 2.43
N ARG A 73 -13.64 9.87 2.69
CA ARG A 73 -14.12 9.62 4.06
C ARG A 73 -13.22 8.68 4.87
N THR A 74 -12.28 8.00 4.24
CA THR A 74 -11.30 7.12 4.91
C THR A 74 -10.07 7.88 5.39
N THR A 75 -9.77 9.07 4.85
CA THR A 75 -8.56 9.84 5.18
C THR A 75 -8.39 10.19 6.66
N PRO A 76 -9.45 10.36 7.49
CA PRO A 76 -9.28 10.61 8.92
C PRO A 76 -8.54 9.49 9.68
N LEU A 77 -8.45 8.29 9.12
CA LEU A 77 -7.64 7.21 9.69
C LEU A 77 -6.14 7.56 9.72
N ILE A 78 -5.65 8.37 8.79
CA ILE A 78 -4.24 8.81 8.75
C ILE A 78 -3.87 9.50 10.06
N GLU A 79 -4.70 10.47 10.48
CA GLU A 79 -4.48 11.19 11.73
C GLU A 79 -4.57 10.26 12.95
N LYS A 80 -5.54 9.33 12.96
CA LYS A 80 -5.68 8.34 14.05
C LYS A 80 -4.41 7.50 14.20
N TYR A 81 -3.86 7.00 13.09
CA TYR A 81 -2.64 6.20 13.11
C TYR A 81 -1.41 7.01 13.51
N LYS A 82 -1.26 8.26 13.01
CA LYS A 82 -0.19 9.17 13.45
C LYS A 82 -0.24 9.45 14.96
N ASN A 83 -1.43 9.65 15.50
CA ASN A 83 -1.61 9.90 16.93
C ASN A 83 -1.30 8.67 17.79
N GLU A 84 -1.58 7.45 17.29
CA GLU A 84 -1.37 6.21 18.03
C GLU A 84 0.08 5.70 17.94
N TYR A 85 0.69 5.78 16.75
CA TYR A 85 1.98 5.15 16.46
C TYR A 85 3.13 6.15 16.25
N GLY A 86 2.85 7.45 16.21
CA GLY A 86 3.86 8.48 15.95
C GLY A 86 4.31 8.50 14.50
N ASP A 87 5.57 8.16 14.24
CA ASP A 87 6.13 8.12 12.90
C ASP A 87 5.54 6.97 12.08
N CYS A 88 4.80 7.34 11.02
CA CYS A 88 4.14 6.39 10.12
C CYS A 88 4.56 6.62 8.67
N HIS A 89 4.71 5.55 7.91
CA HIS A 89 4.88 5.56 6.47
C HIS A 89 3.63 4.94 5.82
N PHE A 90 2.85 5.77 5.14
CA PHE A 90 1.59 5.36 4.53
C PHE A 90 1.75 4.99 3.07
N SER A 91 1.30 3.79 2.73
CA SER A 91 1.06 3.35 1.36
C SER A 91 -0.43 3.22 1.13
N TRP A 92 -0.94 3.73 0.01
CA TRP A 92 -2.37 3.69 -0.32
C TRP A 92 -2.59 3.15 -1.72
N ILE A 93 -3.45 2.14 -1.90
CA ILE A 93 -3.87 1.65 -3.21
C ILE A 93 -5.34 1.90 -3.45
N THR A 94 -5.68 2.50 -4.62
CA THR A 94 -7.03 2.93 -4.96
C THR A 94 -7.23 3.02 -6.49
N HIS A 95 -8.49 3.01 -6.94
CA HIS A 95 -8.83 3.38 -8.33
C HIS A 95 -8.68 4.87 -8.60
N SER A 96 -8.74 5.71 -7.56
CA SER A 96 -8.79 7.18 -7.66
C SER A 96 -7.64 7.85 -6.89
N PRO A 97 -6.38 7.68 -7.31
CA PRO A 97 -5.20 8.21 -6.59
C PRO A 97 -5.20 9.74 -6.47
N GLN A 98 -5.93 10.45 -7.32
CA GLN A 98 -6.00 11.91 -7.33
C GLN A 98 -6.73 12.52 -6.12
N VAL A 99 -7.49 11.72 -5.36
CA VAL A 99 -8.25 12.21 -4.19
C VAL A 99 -7.58 11.87 -2.86
N VAL A 100 -6.49 11.12 -2.89
CA VAL A 100 -5.69 10.82 -1.70
C VAL A 100 -4.82 12.04 -1.36
N PRO A 101 -4.76 12.47 -0.10
CA PRO A 101 -3.97 13.64 0.31
C PRO A 101 -2.47 13.34 0.17
N LYS A 102 -1.83 13.95 -0.83
CA LYS A 102 -0.42 13.70 -1.18
C LYS A 102 0.57 14.20 -0.12
N ASP A 103 0.17 15.15 0.69
CA ASP A 103 1.01 15.71 1.76
C ASP A 103 0.98 14.85 3.03
N GLU A 104 0.08 13.86 3.09
CA GLU A 104 -0.12 13.00 4.26
C GLU A 104 0.18 11.53 4.00
N VAL A 105 0.24 11.11 2.73
CA VAL A 105 0.47 9.73 2.30
C VAL A 105 1.73 9.67 1.46
N ASP A 106 2.69 8.86 1.87
CA ASP A 106 4.02 8.79 1.26
C ASP A 106 3.99 8.15 -0.13
N LEU A 107 3.22 7.08 -0.31
CA LEU A 107 3.13 6.34 -1.57
C LEU A 107 1.67 6.08 -1.95
N VAL A 108 1.26 6.58 -3.11
CA VAL A 108 -0.08 6.36 -3.64
C VAL A 108 -0.02 5.54 -4.92
N TYR A 109 -0.66 4.38 -4.91
CA TYR A 109 -0.70 3.44 -6.02
C TYR A 109 -2.06 3.45 -6.69
N LYS A 110 -2.05 3.53 -8.03
CA LYS A 110 -3.25 3.24 -8.80
C LYS A 110 -3.46 1.73 -8.84
N TRP A 111 -4.70 1.27 -8.64
CA TRP A 111 -5.04 -0.15 -8.79
C TRP A 111 -4.74 -0.65 -10.19
N ASN A 112 -3.82 -1.56 -10.32
CA ASN A 112 -3.47 -2.34 -11.51
C ASN A 112 -2.66 -3.57 -11.10
N GLU A 113 -2.44 -4.50 -12.03
CA GLU A 113 -1.72 -5.76 -11.77
C GLU A 113 -0.30 -5.55 -11.22
N ALA A 114 0.43 -4.58 -11.76
CA ALA A 114 1.80 -4.28 -11.33
C ALA A 114 1.84 -3.78 -9.89
N SER A 115 0.94 -2.84 -9.52
CA SER A 115 0.83 -2.32 -8.16
C SER A 115 0.41 -3.39 -7.16
N VAL A 116 -0.56 -4.23 -7.54
CA VAL A 116 -1.03 -5.35 -6.70
C VAL A 116 0.10 -6.36 -6.47
N SER A 117 0.79 -6.77 -7.54
CA SER A 117 1.93 -7.68 -7.46
C SER A 117 3.07 -7.11 -6.63
N PHE A 118 3.37 -5.82 -6.79
CA PHE A 118 4.40 -5.14 -5.99
C PHE A 118 4.03 -5.15 -4.50
N LEU A 119 2.83 -4.71 -4.14
CA LEU A 119 2.39 -4.60 -2.74
C LEU A 119 2.26 -5.98 -2.06
N ALA A 120 1.83 -7.01 -2.79
CA ALA A 120 1.75 -8.38 -2.28
C ALA A 120 3.13 -8.96 -1.88
N ASN A 121 4.22 -8.37 -2.38
CA ASN A 121 5.60 -8.75 -2.06
C ASN A 121 6.32 -7.75 -1.13
N GLN A 122 5.58 -6.83 -0.49
CA GLN A 122 6.10 -5.92 0.52
C GLN A 122 5.66 -6.36 1.91
N ASP A 123 6.45 -5.97 2.92
CA ASP A 123 6.12 -6.19 4.32
C ASP A 123 5.55 -4.90 4.91
N PHE A 124 4.55 -5.03 5.78
CA PHE A 124 3.93 -3.93 6.50
C PHE A 124 3.80 -4.29 7.99
N ASP A 125 3.74 -3.28 8.85
CA ASP A 125 3.34 -3.51 10.22
C ASP A 125 1.83 -3.67 10.31
N ILE A 126 1.10 -2.83 9.55
CA ILE A 126 -0.36 -2.81 9.52
C ILE A 126 -0.84 -2.78 8.06
N ALA A 127 -1.77 -3.65 7.70
CA ALA A 127 -2.48 -3.60 6.42
C ALA A 127 -3.99 -3.59 6.64
N ILE A 128 -4.68 -2.69 5.94
CA ILE A 128 -6.09 -2.41 6.14
C ILE A 128 -6.81 -2.51 4.81
N ASN A 129 -7.87 -3.31 4.74
CA ASN A 129 -8.78 -3.33 3.60
C ASN A 129 -10.20 -2.99 4.04
N LEU A 130 -10.74 -1.89 3.53
CA LEU A 130 -12.08 -1.40 3.84
C LEU A 130 -13.10 -1.68 2.74
N ASP A 131 -12.69 -2.42 1.70
CA ASP A 131 -13.56 -2.82 0.60
C ASP A 131 -13.90 -4.32 0.66
N LYS A 132 -15.12 -4.64 0.24
CA LYS A 132 -15.60 -6.03 0.13
C LYS A 132 -15.42 -6.61 -1.27
N ASP A 133 -14.74 -5.89 -2.18
CA ASP A 133 -14.36 -6.43 -3.48
C ASP A 133 -13.43 -7.61 -3.31
N LYS A 134 -13.69 -8.67 -4.08
CA LYS A 134 -12.92 -9.92 -4.01
C LYS A 134 -11.42 -9.67 -4.14
N GLU A 135 -11.04 -8.83 -5.10
CA GLU A 135 -9.66 -8.52 -5.42
C GLU A 135 -8.96 -7.78 -4.28
N ALA A 136 -9.65 -6.83 -3.64
CA ALA A 136 -9.14 -6.10 -2.46
C ALA A 136 -8.94 -7.05 -1.27
N CYS A 137 -9.92 -7.93 -1.04
CA CYS A 137 -9.84 -8.96 0.01
C CYS A 137 -8.69 -9.94 -0.26
N MET A 138 -8.49 -10.35 -1.52
CA MET A 138 -7.36 -11.20 -1.91
C MET A 138 -6.02 -10.51 -1.68
N LEU A 139 -5.89 -9.24 -2.03
CA LEU A 139 -4.66 -8.49 -1.79
C LEU A 139 -4.32 -8.46 -0.29
N LEU A 140 -5.28 -8.12 0.59
CA LEU A 140 -5.02 -8.13 2.03
C LEU A 140 -4.65 -9.52 2.54
N SER A 141 -5.23 -10.58 1.98
CA SER A 141 -4.90 -11.96 2.38
C SER A 141 -3.44 -12.31 2.08
N HIS A 142 -2.89 -11.83 0.94
CA HIS A 142 -1.55 -12.16 0.47
C HIS A 142 -0.44 -11.21 0.95
N VAL A 143 -0.77 -9.96 1.28
CA VAL A 143 0.22 -9.01 1.84
C VAL A 143 0.80 -9.59 3.13
N ASP A 144 2.12 -9.49 3.30
CA ASP A 144 2.76 -9.77 4.58
C ASP A 144 2.61 -8.58 5.52
N ALA A 145 1.85 -8.76 6.60
CA ALA A 145 1.62 -7.71 7.59
C ALA A 145 1.45 -8.31 8.99
N LYS A 146 2.05 -7.64 9.97
CA LYS A 146 1.96 -8.05 11.38
C LYS A 146 0.53 -7.98 11.91
N TYR A 147 -0.20 -6.94 11.53
CA TYR A 147 -1.62 -6.77 11.84
C TYR A 147 -2.42 -6.52 10.56
N LYS A 148 -3.54 -7.23 10.42
CA LYS A 148 -4.48 -7.07 9.30
C LYS A 148 -5.84 -6.69 9.82
N PHE A 149 -6.46 -5.66 9.24
CA PHE A 149 -7.79 -5.17 9.60
C PHE A 149 -8.72 -5.11 8.40
N GLY A 150 -10.01 -5.31 8.63
CA GLY A 150 -11.05 -5.23 7.62
C GLY A 150 -11.38 -6.57 6.98
N PHE A 151 -11.49 -6.60 5.63
CA PHE A 151 -12.01 -7.75 4.90
C PHE A 151 -10.92 -8.53 4.18
N ILE A 152 -10.94 -9.85 4.31
CA ILE A 152 -10.00 -10.79 3.68
C ILE A 152 -10.75 -11.78 2.80
N TRP A 153 -10.01 -12.47 1.94
CA TRP A 153 -10.50 -13.62 1.18
C TRP A 153 -10.02 -14.91 1.85
N LYS A 154 -10.96 -15.72 2.31
CA LYS A 154 -10.67 -16.99 2.97
C LYS A 154 -11.70 -18.03 2.59
N ASP A 155 -11.27 -19.25 2.34
CA ASP A 155 -12.13 -20.42 2.03
C ASP A 155 -13.14 -20.16 0.90
N GLY A 156 -12.75 -19.38 -0.12
CA GLY A 156 -13.57 -19.11 -1.29
C GLY A 156 -14.60 -18.00 -1.15
N HIS A 157 -14.59 -17.26 -0.02
CA HIS A 157 -15.53 -16.16 0.22
C HIS A 157 -14.89 -15.00 1.01
N ILE A 158 -15.60 -13.86 1.05
CA ILE A 158 -15.23 -12.71 1.85
C ILE A 158 -15.38 -13.06 3.33
N ASN A 159 -14.37 -12.76 4.11
CA ASN A 159 -14.34 -12.96 5.54
C ASN A 159 -13.79 -11.71 6.25
N ILE A 160 -13.73 -11.72 7.55
CA ILE A 160 -13.19 -10.64 8.38
C ILE A 160 -11.79 -11.00 8.87
N ALA A 161 -10.88 -10.02 8.92
CA ALA A 161 -9.54 -10.19 9.48
C ALA A 161 -9.60 -10.20 11.02
N THR A 162 -10.49 -9.40 11.60
CA THR A 162 -10.76 -9.33 13.05
C THR A 162 -12.27 -9.20 13.30
N ASP A 163 -12.73 -9.56 14.49
CA ASP A 163 -14.13 -9.47 14.94
C ASP A 163 -14.75 -8.07 14.79
N LYS A 164 -13.92 -7.03 14.87
CA LYS A 164 -14.36 -5.64 14.74
C LYS A 164 -14.91 -5.27 13.34
N ALA A 165 -14.61 -6.08 12.33
CA ALA A 165 -15.15 -5.88 10.99
C ALA A 165 -16.52 -6.57 10.78
N GLU A 166 -16.99 -7.39 11.74
CA GLU A 166 -18.22 -8.19 11.60
C GLU A 166 -19.45 -7.31 11.37
N HIS A 167 -19.63 -6.28 12.19
CA HIS A 167 -20.77 -5.37 12.07
C HIS A 167 -20.87 -4.79 10.65
N LYS A 168 -19.76 -4.28 10.09
CA LYS A 168 -19.71 -3.71 8.73
C LYS A 168 -19.90 -4.76 7.65
N LEU A 169 -19.49 -6.01 7.88
CA LEU A 169 -19.75 -7.10 6.96
C LEU A 169 -21.25 -7.39 6.90
N ILE A 170 -21.90 -7.58 8.04
CA ILE A 170 -23.31 -7.94 8.16
C ILE A 170 -24.22 -6.83 7.61
N THR A 171 -23.99 -5.57 7.99
CA THR A 171 -24.77 -4.43 7.46
C THR A 171 -24.60 -4.23 5.97
N GLY A 172 -23.50 -4.68 5.38
CA GLY A 172 -23.28 -4.64 3.94
C GLY A 172 -23.86 -5.83 3.17
N LEU A 173 -24.24 -6.91 3.85
CA LEU A 173 -24.83 -8.11 3.24
C LEU A 173 -26.35 -8.14 3.35
N PHE A 174 -26.90 -7.55 4.41
CA PHE A 174 -28.31 -7.65 4.73
C PHE A 174 -28.97 -6.27 4.83
N ASP A 175 -29.80 -5.93 3.86
CA ASP A 175 -30.48 -4.62 3.76
C ASP A 175 -31.35 -4.29 4.97
N HIS A 176 -32.00 -5.29 5.56
CA HIS A 176 -32.83 -5.08 6.75
C HIS A 176 -32.01 -4.67 7.96
N ILE A 177 -30.81 -5.26 8.15
CA ILE A 177 -29.89 -4.88 9.23
C ILE A 177 -29.26 -3.51 8.91
N SER A 178 -28.93 -3.24 7.65
CA SER A 178 -28.41 -1.94 7.23
C SER A 178 -29.37 -0.78 7.54
N LYS A 179 -30.69 -0.99 7.41
CA LYS A 179 -31.71 0.02 7.75
C LYS A 179 -31.82 0.34 9.23
N GLU A 180 -31.44 -0.59 10.08
CA GLU A 180 -31.42 -0.43 11.55
C GLU A 180 -30.07 0.10 12.05
N ASN A 181 -29.07 0.22 11.17
CA ASN A 181 -27.75 0.68 11.54
C ASN A 181 -27.77 2.17 11.93
N THR A 182 -27.33 2.45 13.15
CA THR A 182 -27.23 3.81 13.70
C THR A 182 -25.82 4.39 13.63
N LYS A 183 -24.81 3.56 13.29
CA LYS A 183 -23.43 4.01 13.17
C LYS A 183 -23.22 4.76 11.87
N ASN A 184 -22.49 5.87 11.94
CA ASN A 184 -22.03 6.54 10.73
C ASN A 184 -20.80 5.83 10.14
N TYR A 185 -20.42 6.21 8.92
CA TYR A 185 -19.32 5.57 8.19
C TYR A 185 -17.96 5.67 8.93
N LEU A 186 -17.68 6.80 9.59
CA LEU A 186 -16.42 6.99 10.32
C LEU A 186 -16.36 6.10 11.56
N GLU A 187 -17.47 5.99 12.30
CA GLU A 187 -17.55 5.07 13.44
C GLU A 187 -17.29 3.63 13.03
N GLU A 188 -17.87 3.20 11.91
CA GLU A 188 -17.66 1.85 11.38
C GLU A 188 -16.21 1.58 10.98
N ILE A 189 -15.55 2.51 10.26
CA ILE A 189 -14.16 2.30 9.84
C ILE A 189 -13.16 2.43 11.00
N PHE A 190 -13.47 3.27 11.99
CA PHE A 190 -12.67 3.36 13.21
C PHE A 190 -12.78 2.06 14.02
N GLU A 191 -13.99 1.51 14.16
CA GLU A 191 -14.20 0.22 14.81
C GLU A 191 -13.41 -0.90 14.11
N ILE A 192 -13.47 -1.00 12.77
CA ILE A 192 -12.71 -1.97 11.98
C ILE A 192 -11.21 -1.88 12.28
N CYS A 193 -10.70 -0.67 12.44
CA CYS A 193 -9.29 -0.39 12.72
C CYS A 193 -8.96 -0.40 14.23
N HIS A 194 -9.90 -0.84 15.09
CA HIS A 194 -9.76 -0.89 16.55
C HIS A 194 -9.59 0.46 17.25
N PHE A 195 -9.96 1.56 16.58
CA PHE A 195 -10.08 2.88 17.21
C PHE A 195 -11.46 3.09 17.86
N LYS A 196 -11.51 4.03 18.80
CA LYS A 196 -12.75 4.50 19.45
C LYS A 196 -13.18 5.83 18.85
#